data_eadf51cd8b00819004464799d3c97fb4
#
_entry.id   eadf51cd8b00819004464799d3c97fb4
#
_cell.length_a   1.000
_cell.length_b   1.000
_cell.length_c   1.000
_cell.angle_alpha   90.00
_cell.angle_beta   90.00
_cell.angle_gamma   90.00
#
_symmetry.space_group_name_H-M   'P 1'
#
loop_
_entity.id
_entity.type
_entity.pdbx_description
1 polymer ?
#
loop_
_entity_poly.entity_id
_entity_poly.type
_entity_poly.pdbx_seq_one_letter_code
_entity_poly.pdbx_strand_id
1 'polypeptide(L)'
;MGFPVDTRTPASDTGEAMIGESERIDVGVIAGSGIYAFPGEEAEELRVETRFGAAEVTVTRVGGLRVGFVSRHRPGHRFLPHMIPHRANLAALKQLGTRAVIATTAVGAVDPALPLGQPVLFDDLYFPENRLPNGETCTSFTEPGAPDRGHLIPDQPFSPRLRRRIELSAKELGLEASVGGVYGHVNGPRFNTDAEIRPMRTAGVSAVSQTCGPEAVLAGESELPYALVGFPVNYTPGAGDTGTKADLDRLLALSKEVLPQLVLRTIGGLEEEDFAFDYGYVYRVEGGI
;
A
#
# COMPACT_ATOMS: atom_id res chain seq x y z
N MET A 1 29.70 55.21 8.52
CA MET A 1 30.33 53.88 8.64
C MET A 1 29.24 52.87 8.34
N GLY A 2 29.17 52.38 7.10
CA GLY A 2 28.19 51.38 6.69
C GLY A 2 28.81 49.99 6.77
N PHE A 3 28.10 49.07 7.37
CA PHE A 3 28.48 47.67 7.37
C PHE A 3 27.98 47.01 6.10
N PRO A 4 28.75 46.15 5.44
CA PRO A 4 28.29 45.42 4.27
C PRO A 4 27.37 44.29 4.66
N VAL A 5 26.20 44.24 4.03
CA VAL A 5 25.25 43.12 4.14
C VAL A 5 25.77 42.01 3.23
N ASP A 6 26.14 40.88 3.86
CA ASP A 6 26.52 39.63 3.15
C ASP A 6 25.24 38.95 2.59
N THR A 7 25.01 39.11 1.29
CA THR A 7 23.94 38.47 0.55
C THR A 7 24.37 37.10 0.03
N ARG A 8 24.60 36.13 0.90
CA ARG A 8 24.68 34.73 0.50
C ARG A 8 23.30 34.13 0.63
N THR A 9 22.65 33.97 -0.50
CA THR A 9 21.48 33.08 -0.63
C THR A 9 21.90 31.65 -0.25
N PRO A 10 21.23 30.97 0.68
CA PRO A 10 21.49 29.56 0.88
C PRO A 10 20.98 28.81 -0.35
N ALA A 11 21.86 28.11 -1.03
CA ALA A 11 21.51 27.14 -2.05
C ALA A 11 20.61 26.08 -1.44
N SER A 12 19.43 25.90 -1.99
CA SER A 12 18.53 24.79 -1.71
C SER A 12 19.16 23.53 -2.31
N ASP A 13 20.03 22.88 -1.54
CA ASP A 13 20.56 21.56 -1.88
C ASP A 13 19.51 20.51 -1.44
N THR A 14 18.50 20.29 -2.27
CA THR A 14 17.70 19.07 -2.22
C THR A 14 18.50 17.96 -2.87
N GLY A 15 19.49 17.48 -2.13
CA GLY A 15 20.33 16.35 -2.54
C GLY A 15 19.52 15.05 -2.62
N GLU A 16 18.66 14.90 -3.62
CA GLU A 16 18.26 13.58 -4.08
C GLU A 16 19.48 12.97 -4.76
N ALA A 17 20.15 12.07 -4.03
CA ALA A 17 21.19 11.24 -4.62
C ALA A 17 20.58 10.50 -5.81
N MET A 18 21.04 10.79 -7.02
CA MET A 18 20.62 10.11 -8.23
C MET A 18 20.98 8.64 -8.11
N ILE A 19 19.96 7.79 -7.87
CA ILE A 19 20.13 6.35 -7.88
C ILE A 19 20.50 5.93 -9.31
N GLY A 20 21.57 5.16 -9.48
CA GLY A 20 21.97 4.63 -10.78
C GLY A 20 20.86 3.77 -11.38
N GLU A 21 20.73 3.72 -12.71
CA GLU A 21 19.69 2.91 -13.37
C GLU A 21 19.73 1.43 -12.94
N SER A 22 20.90 0.90 -12.65
CA SER A 22 21.08 -0.48 -12.16
C SER A 22 20.60 -0.71 -10.72
N GLU A 23 20.31 0.36 -9.96
CA GLU A 23 19.88 0.30 -8.57
C GLU A 23 18.37 0.53 -8.40
N ARG A 24 17.68 0.94 -9.48
CA ARG A 24 16.23 1.19 -9.43
C ARG A 24 15.43 -0.07 -9.17
N ILE A 25 14.37 0.09 -8.42
CA ILE A 25 13.37 -0.95 -8.16
C ILE A 25 12.24 -0.80 -9.18
N ASP A 26 11.85 -1.90 -9.81
CA ASP A 26 10.73 -1.91 -10.74
C ASP A 26 9.39 -1.97 -10.00
N VAL A 27 9.29 -2.86 -9.00
CA VAL A 27 8.04 -3.14 -8.29
C VAL A 27 8.24 -3.09 -6.79
N GLY A 28 7.40 -2.32 -6.10
CA GLY A 28 7.25 -2.37 -4.65
C GLY A 28 6.23 -3.42 -4.24
N VAL A 29 6.54 -4.21 -3.23
CA VAL A 29 5.60 -5.12 -2.58
C VAL A 29 5.46 -4.74 -1.11
N ILE A 30 4.24 -4.42 -0.66
CA ILE A 30 3.98 -4.13 0.76
C ILE A 30 3.11 -5.26 1.31
N ALA A 31 3.69 -6.08 2.19
CA ALA A 31 2.99 -7.25 2.71
C ALA A 31 2.45 -7.05 4.13
N GLY A 32 1.29 -7.66 4.38
CA GLY A 32 0.60 -7.67 5.67
C GLY A 32 1.07 -8.74 6.63
N SER A 33 0.19 -9.06 7.58
CA SER A 33 0.48 -9.95 8.71
C SER A 33 1.00 -11.32 8.29
N GLY A 34 2.15 -11.69 8.83
CA GLY A 34 2.71 -13.04 8.67
C GLY A 34 3.58 -13.23 7.43
N ILE A 35 3.69 -12.25 6.53
CA ILE A 35 4.62 -12.28 5.40
C ILE A 35 5.77 -11.32 5.75
N TYR A 36 6.87 -11.88 6.25
CA TYR A 36 8.01 -11.10 6.74
C TYR A 36 9.25 -11.23 5.85
N ALA A 37 9.21 -12.13 4.89
CA ALA A 37 10.20 -12.29 3.85
C ALA A 37 9.50 -12.50 2.51
N PHE A 38 10.11 -12.05 1.44
CA PHE A 38 9.59 -12.22 0.09
C PHE A 38 10.54 -13.13 -0.68
N PRO A 39 10.02 -14.15 -1.38
CA PRO A 39 10.85 -15.04 -2.17
C PRO A 39 11.52 -14.30 -3.33
N GLY A 40 12.81 -14.56 -3.55
CA GLY A 40 13.57 -13.97 -4.64
C GLY A 40 15.04 -14.34 -4.52
N GLU A 41 15.81 -13.92 -5.50
CA GLU A 41 17.26 -14.13 -5.55
C GLU A 41 18.00 -12.90 -5.05
N GLU A 42 19.18 -13.09 -4.46
CA GLU A 42 20.10 -12.01 -4.05
C GLU A 42 19.44 -10.96 -3.12
N ALA A 43 18.77 -11.39 -2.05
CA ALA A 43 18.10 -10.49 -1.14
C ALA A 43 19.09 -9.60 -0.37
N GLU A 44 18.89 -8.29 -0.43
CA GLU A 44 19.64 -7.25 0.27
C GLU A 44 18.71 -6.43 1.14
N GLU A 45 19.08 -6.19 2.39
CA GLU A 45 18.32 -5.31 3.29
C GLU A 45 18.87 -3.88 3.22
N LEU A 46 18.02 -2.94 2.83
CA LEU A 46 18.33 -1.52 2.78
C LEU A 46 17.57 -0.77 3.87
N ARG A 47 18.29 0.11 4.56
CA ARG A 47 17.70 1.14 5.40
C ARG A 47 17.71 2.46 4.63
N VAL A 48 16.54 2.89 4.19
CA VAL A 48 16.35 4.10 3.39
C VAL A 48 15.92 5.25 4.30
N GLU A 49 16.74 6.28 4.40
CA GLU A 49 16.39 7.51 5.11
C GLU A 49 15.51 8.38 4.22
N THR A 50 14.37 8.83 4.76
CA THR A 50 13.44 9.70 4.06
C THR A 50 13.12 10.93 4.90
N ARG A 51 12.52 11.95 4.32
CA ARG A 51 12.05 13.13 5.08
C ARG A 51 10.99 12.77 6.15
N PHE A 52 10.43 11.58 6.10
CA PHE A 52 9.43 11.07 7.04
C PHE A 52 10.00 10.03 8.02
N GLY A 53 11.30 9.88 8.07
CA GLY A 53 12.01 8.87 8.86
C GLY A 53 12.49 7.69 8.02
N ALA A 54 13.13 6.73 8.67
CA ALA A 54 13.70 5.57 8.00
C ALA A 54 12.67 4.49 7.68
N ALA A 55 12.83 3.87 6.51
CA ALA A 55 12.14 2.64 6.13
C ALA A 55 13.16 1.52 5.86
N GLU A 56 12.75 0.29 6.14
CA GLU A 56 13.53 -0.91 5.80
C GLU A 56 12.89 -1.55 4.56
N VAL A 57 13.70 -1.76 3.53
CA VAL A 57 13.29 -2.34 2.27
C VAL A 57 14.22 -3.51 1.96
N THR A 58 13.66 -4.69 1.78
CA THR A 58 14.43 -5.83 1.25
C THR A 58 14.35 -5.80 -0.27
N VAL A 59 15.48 -5.64 -0.93
CA VAL A 59 15.56 -5.66 -2.39
C VAL A 59 15.93 -7.07 -2.85
N THR A 60 15.20 -7.58 -3.84
CA THR A 60 15.42 -8.91 -4.41
C THR A 60 15.13 -8.91 -5.91
N ARG A 61 15.36 -10.03 -6.60
CA ARG A 61 15.02 -10.20 -8.02
C ARG A 61 13.95 -11.27 -8.20
N VAL A 62 13.00 -10.98 -9.06
CA VAL A 62 11.92 -11.90 -9.46
C VAL A 62 11.71 -11.76 -10.97
N GLY A 63 11.95 -12.83 -11.73
CA GLY A 63 11.71 -12.83 -13.19
C GLY A 63 12.46 -11.74 -13.95
N GLY A 64 13.65 -11.34 -13.48
CA GLY A 64 14.46 -10.27 -14.08
C GLY A 64 14.14 -8.86 -13.56
N LEU A 65 13.02 -8.64 -12.88
CA LEU A 65 12.65 -7.38 -12.25
C LEU A 65 13.28 -7.24 -10.85
N ARG A 66 13.66 -6.02 -10.48
CA ARG A 66 14.08 -5.70 -9.11
C ARG A 66 12.83 -5.37 -8.28
N VAL A 67 12.68 -6.05 -7.16
CA VAL A 67 11.52 -5.94 -6.26
C VAL A 67 11.96 -5.38 -4.92
N GLY A 68 11.33 -4.29 -4.49
CA GLY A 68 11.48 -3.74 -3.15
C GLY A 68 10.37 -4.23 -2.24
N PHE A 69 10.70 -5.09 -1.29
CA PHE A 69 9.75 -5.65 -0.34
C PHE A 69 9.76 -4.87 0.98
N VAL A 70 8.58 -4.46 1.42
CA VAL A 70 8.34 -3.84 2.72
C VAL A 70 7.44 -4.75 3.56
N SER A 71 8.00 -5.32 4.63
CA SER A 71 7.21 -6.00 5.65
C SER A 71 6.56 -4.96 6.56
N ARG A 72 5.26 -4.70 6.36
CA ARG A 72 4.51 -3.64 7.05
C ARG A 72 4.61 -3.73 8.57
N HIS A 73 4.49 -4.92 9.11
CA HIS A 73 4.49 -5.17 10.55
C HIS A 73 5.85 -5.53 11.13
N ARG A 74 6.88 -5.68 10.30
CA ARG A 74 8.21 -6.16 10.67
C ARG A 74 8.21 -7.61 11.20
N PRO A 75 9.36 -8.31 11.19
CA PRO A 75 9.49 -9.64 11.77
C PRO A 75 8.98 -9.71 13.21
N GLY A 76 8.26 -10.79 13.54
CA GLY A 76 7.66 -10.96 14.86
C GLY A 76 6.45 -10.06 15.14
N HIS A 77 5.85 -9.44 14.10
CA HIS A 77 4.72 -8.49 14.23
C HIS A 77 5.04 -7.33 15.18
N ARG A 78 6.28 -6.83 15.08
CA ARG A 78 6.83 -5.79 15.97
C ARG A 78 6.03 -4.49 15.92
N PHE A 79 5.49 -4.14 14.73
CA PHE A 79 4.66 -2.97 14.55
C PHE A 79 3.19 -3.36 14.50
N LEU A 80 2.42 -2.87 15.46
CA LEU A 80 0.97 -2.87 15.39
C LEU A 80 0.49 -1.84 14.33
N PRO A 81 -0.73 -1.91 13.83
CA PRO A 81 -1.21 -1.03 12.75
C PRO A 81 -0.95 0.46 12.99
N HIS A 82 -1.14 0.94 14.23
CA HIS A 82 -0.93 2.34 14.60
C HIS A 82 0.54 2.78 14.70
N MET A 83 1.49 1.86 14.51
CA MET A 83 2.94 2.13 14.56
C MET A 83 3.57 2.14 13.16
N ILE A 84 2.81 1.82 12.12
CA ILE A 84 3.35 1.68 10.76
C ILE A 84 3.72 3.06 10.20
N PRO A 85 4.97 3.26 9.76
CA PRO A 85 5.43 4.53 9.19
C PRO A 85 5.08 4.62 7.70
N HIS A 86 3.78 4.76 7.37
CA HIS A 86 3.27 4.72 6.00
C HIS A 86 3.97 5.70 5.06
N ARG A 87 4.16 6.97 5.49
CA ARG A 87 4.87 7.98 4.69
C ARG A 87 6.29 7.55 4.37
N ALA A 88 7.05 7.08 5.37
CA ALA A 88 8.43 6.66 5.18
C ALA A 88 8.51 5.45 4.23
N ASN A 89 7.61 4.48 4.37
CA ASN A 89 7.59 3.30 3.51
C ASN A 89 7.35 3.66 2.03
N LEU A 90 6.33 4.49 1.74
CA LEU A 90 6.03 4.90 0.37
C LEU A 90 7.12 5.83 -0.20
N ALA A 91 7.63 6.77 0.61
CA ALA A 91 8.74 7.66 0.21
C ALA A 91 10.01 6.86 -0.13
N ALA A 92 10.35 5.84 0.67
CA ALA A 92 11.49 4.98 0.40
C ALA A 92 11.35 4.21 -0.92
N LEU A 93 10.18 3.60 -1.16
CA LEU A 93 9.93 2.93 -2.43
C LEU A 93 10.05 3.91 -3.61
N LYS A 94 9.49 5.11 -3.49
CA LYS A 94 9.60 6.14 -4.54
C LYS A 94 11.05 6.58 -4.76
N GLN A 95 11.82 6.85 -3.70
CA GLN A 95 13.25 7.19 -3.77
C GLN A 95 14.07 6.09 -4.45
N LEU A 96 13.72 4.83 -4.25
CA LEU A 96 14.35 3.69 -4.91
C LEU A 96 13.89 3.50 -6.37
N GLY A 97 13.06 4.40 -6.91
CA GLY A 97 12.65 4.39 -8.31
C GLY A 97 11.52 3.41 -8.63
N THR A 98 10.80 2.92 -7.63
CA THR A 98 9.65 2.00 -7.81
C THR A 98 8.64 2.58 -8.81
N ARG A 99 8.20 1.74 -9.75
CA ARG A 99 7.27 2.10 -10.83
C ARG A 99 5.83 1.68 -10.55
N ALA A 100 5.62 0.67 -9.71
CA ALA A 100 4.29 0.20 -9.29
C ALA A 100 4.36 -0.47 -7.92
N VAL A 101 3.27 -0.48 -7.17
CA VAL A 101 3.17 -1.14 -5.85
C VAL A 101 2.02 -2.15 -5.84
N ILE A 102 2.31 -3.36 -5.39
CA ILE A 102 1.32 -4.38 -5.08
C ILE A 102 1.30 -4.59 -3.57
N ALA A 103 0.16 -4.33 -2.94
CA ALA A 103 0.00 -4.52 -1.51
C ALA A 103 -0.92 -5.69 -1.19
N THR A 104 -0.62 -6.40 -0.10
CA THR A 104 -1.45 -7.50 0.40
C THR A 104 -1.85 -7.27 1.84
N THR A 105 -3.05 -7.72 2.22
CA THR A 105 -3.53 -7.60 3.60
C THR A 105 -4.56 -8.69 3.94
N ALA A 106 -4.52 -9.20 5.17
CA ALA A 106 -5.65 -9.93 5.72
C ALA A 106 -6.79 -8.96 6.02
N VAL A 107 -8.03 -9.34 5.72
CA VAL A 107 -9.22 -8.50 5.92
C VAL A 107 -10.32 -9.24 6.67
N GLY A 108 -11.14 -8.51 7.39
CA GLY A 108 -12.42 -8.97 7.88
C GLY A 108 -13.53 -8.68 6.84
N ALA A 109 -14.26 -9.71 6.41
CA ALA A 109 -15.36 -9.56 5.47
C ALA A 109 -16.54 -8.82 6.14
N VAL A 110 -17.01 -7.75 5.49
CA VAL A 110 -18.20 -6.96 5.87
C VAL A 110 -19.40 -7.38 5.04
N ASP A 111 -19.17 -7.73 3.79
CA ASP A 111 -20.16 -8.33 2.91
C ASP A 111 -20.24 -9.83 3.21
N PRO A 112 -21.43 -10.36 3.62
CA PRO A 112 -21.60 -11.80 3.88
C PRO A 112 -21.45 -12.67 2.63
N ALA A 113 -21.55 -12.10 1.43
CA ALA A 113 -21.33 -12.80 0.17
C ALA A 113 -19.86 -12.98 -0.19
N LEU A 114 -18.94 -12.27 0.49
CA LEU A 114 -17.51 -12.36 0.21
C LEU A 114 -16.94 -13.67 0.80
N PRO A 115 -16.40 -14.58 -0.04
CA PRO A 115 -15.91 -15.87 0.44
C PRO A 115 -14.66 -15.71 1.32
N LEU A 116 -14.62 -16.42 2.43
CA LEU A 116 -13.41 -16.51 3.25
C LEU A 116 -12.37 -17.44 2.58
N GLY A 117 -11.09 -17.07 2.69
CA GLY A 117 -9.99 -17.88 2.16
C GLY A 117 -9.75 -17.75 0.66
N GLN A 118 -10.37 -16.78 -0.01
CA GLN A 118 -10.14 -16.44 -1.42
C GLN A 118 -9.66 -14.98 -1.55
N PRO A 119 -8.70 -14.67 -2.43
CA PRO A 119 -8.28 -13.28 -2.68
C PRO A 119 -9.43 -12.39 -3.11
N VAL A 120 -9.43 -11.13 -2.66
CA VAL A 120 -10.29 -10.08 -3.17
C VAL A 120 -9.44 -8.95 -3.74
N LEU A 121 -9.75 -8.52 -4.98
CA LEU A 121 -9.05 -7.49 -5.72
C LEU A 121 -9.89 -6.21 -5.66
N PHE A 122 -9.53 -5.29 -4.78
CA PHE A 122 -10.33 -4.09 -4.53
C PHE A 122 -10.26 -3.10 -5.69
N ASP A 123 -11.34 -2.36 -5.88
CA ASP A 123 -11.45 -1.28 -6.87
C ASP A 123 -11.90 0.06 -6.29
N ASP A 124 -12.37 0.07 -5.04
CA ASP A 124 -12.75 1.31 -4.37
C ASP A 124 -12.31 1.34 -2.90
N LEU A 125 -12.27 2.54 -2.33
CA LEU A 125 -11.75 2.83 -0.99
C LEU A 125 -12.75 3.64 -0.15
N TYR A 126 -13.10 3.10 1.01
CA TYR A 126 -13.82 3.84 2.04
C TYR A 126 -12.85 4.23 3.16
N PHE A 127 -12.40 5.49 3.15
CA PHE A 127 -11.45 6.04 4.13
C PHE A 127 -11.81 7.50 4.48
N PRO A 128 -13.01 7.76 5.06
CA PRO A 128 -13.52 9.11 5.24
C PRO A 128 -12.72 9.95 6.24
N GLU A 129 -12.04 9.34 7.19
CA GLU A 129 -11.23 10.08 8.16
C GLU A 129 -9.97 10.68 7.53
N ASN A 130 -9.43 10.06 6.50
CA ASN A 130 -8.20 10.45 5.80
C ASN A 130 -7.07 10.86 6.77
N ARG A 131 -6.79 10.00 7.77
CA ARG A 131 -5.76 10.26 8.78
C ARG A 131 -4.75 9.13 8.87
N LEU A 132 -3.51 9.52 9.13
CA LEU A 132 -2.46 8.60 9.52
C LEU A 132 -2.71 8.07 10.94
N PRO A 133 -2.07 6.93 11.31
CA PRO A 133 -2.23 6.35 12.65
C PRO A 133 -1.88 7.28 13.81
N ASN A 134 -1.00 8.26 13.59
CA ASN A 134 -0.63 9.28 14.58
C ASN A 134 -1.63 10.45 14.68
N GLY A 135 -2.73 10.40 13.91
CA GLY A 135 -3.78 11.42 13.90
C GLY A 135 -3.53 12.58 12.92
N GLU A 136 -2.39 12.65 12.28
CA GLU A 136 -2.12 13.64 11.24
C GLU A 136 -2.96 13.36 9.97
N THR A 137 -3.17 14.40 9.15
CA THR A 137 -3.79 14.21 7.84
C THR A 137 -2.95 13.25 6.98
N CYS A 138 -3.63 12.31 6.34
CA CYS A 138 -2.97 11.36 5.44
C CYS A 138 -2.60 12.07 4.13
N THR A 139 -1.38 12.59 4.08
CA THR A 139 -0.81 13.25 2.90
C THR A 139 0.71 13.24 2.96
N SER A 140 1.35 13.25 1.81
CA SER A 140 2.79 13.46 1.64
C SER A 140 3.13 14.95 1.51
N PHE A 141 2.15 15.82 1.28
CA PHE A 141 2.33 17.27 1.13
C PHE A 141 2.34 17.95 2.51
N THR A 142 3.47 17.92 3.18
CA THR A 142 3.61 18.38 4.57
C THR A 142 4.23 19.78 4.69
N GLU A 143 4.82 20.31 3.61
CA GLU A 143 5.53 21.59 3.63
C GLU A 143 4.74 22.66 2.90
N PRO A 144 4.37 23.77 3.59
CA PRO A 144 3.73 24.90 2.93
C PRO A 144 4.61 25.46 1.81
N GLY A 145 4.01 25.68 0.64
CA GLY A 145 4.73 26.25 -0.50
C GLY A 145 5.61 25.28 -1.30
N ALA A 146 5.68 24.02 -0.92
CA ALA A 146 6.43 23.01 -1.68
C ALA A 146 5.95 22.96 -3.16
N PRO A 147 6.87 22.88 -4.14
CA PRO A 147 6.52 22.96 -5.56
C PRO A 147 5.71 21.75 -6.06
N ASP A 148 5.82 20.61 -5.40
CA ASP A 148 5.14 19.35 -5.71
C ASP A 148 3.76 19.21 -5.04
N ARG A 149 3.36 20.20 -4.20
CA ARG A 149 2.09 20.16 -3.48
C ARG A 149 0.89 20.18 -4.42
N GLY A 150 -0.19 19.51 -4.04
CA GLY A 150 -1.38 19.45 -4.86
C GLY A 150 -2.55 18.76 -4.19
N HIS A 151 -3.55 18.45 -4.98
CA HIS A 151 -4.73 17.69 -4.59
C HIS A 151 -4.80 16.43 -5.44
N LEU A 152 -4.81 15.27 -4.81
CA LEU A 152 -5.07 14.02 -5.52
C LEU A 152 -6.53 13.98 -5.96
N ILE A 153 -6.75 13.80 -7.24
CA ILE A 153 -8.07 13.61 -7.87
C ILE A 153 -8.07 12.22 -8.49
N PRO A 154 -8.56 11.21 -7.77
CA PRO A 154 -8.63 9.85 -8.30
C PRO A 154 -9.91 9.65 -9.10
N ASP A 155 -9.82 9.01 -10.26
CA ASP A 155 -10.94 8.37 -10.91
C ASP A 155 -11.26 7.04 -10.20
N GLN A 156 -10.22 6.34 -9.76
CA GLN A 156 -10.26 5.17 -8.90
C GLN A 156 -9.08 5.22 -7.91
N PRO A 157 -9.20 4.64 -6.70
CA PRO A 157 -8.10 4.62 -5.73
C PRO A 157 -7.04 3.54 -6.01
N PHE A 158 -7.37 2.55 -6.85
CA PHE A 158 -6.51 1.41 -7.18
C PHE A 158 -6.32 1.27 -8.69
N SER A 159 -5.10 0.88 -9.11
CA SER A 159 -4.77 0.71 -10.53
C SER A 159 -5.62 -0.39 -11.18
N PRO A 160 -6.44 -0.07 -12.20
CA PRO A 160 -7.23 -1.06 -12.90
C PRO A 160 -6.35 -2.02 -13.72
N ARG A 161 -5.19 -1.55 -14.23
CA ARG A 161 -4.24 -2.36 -14.98
C ARG A 161 -3.59 -3.41 -14.09
N LEU A 162 -3.01 -3.00 -12.96
CA LEU A 162 -2.43 -3.95 -11.99
C LEU A 162 -3.50 -4.94 -11.47
N ARG A 163 -4.71 -4.46 -11.16
CA ARG A 163 -5.81 -5.35 -10.76
C ARG A 163 -6.12 -6.40 -11.82
N ARG A 164 -6.19 -5.98 -13.10
CA ARG A 164 -6.39 -6.91 -14.21
C ARG A 164 -5.28 -7.92 -14.33
N ARG A 165 -4.02 -7.49 -14.17
CA ARG A 165 -2.85 -8.38 -14.17
C ARG A 165 -2.92 -9.41 -13.04
N ILE A 166 -3.28 -8.98 -11.84
CA ILE A 166 -3.47 -9.88 -10.68
C ILE A 166 -4.60 -10.89 -10.94
N GLU A 167 -5.71 -10.46 -11.52
CA GLU A 167 -6.83 -11.34 -11.91
C GLU A 167 -6.38 -12.43 -12.89
N LEU A 168 -5.61 -12.06 -13.91
CA LEU A 168 -5.05 -13.03 -14.85
C LEU A 168 -4.13 -14.03 -14.17
N SER A 169 -3.26 -13.54 -13.29
CA SER A 169 -2.33 -14.39 -12.51
C SER A 169 -3.07 -15.34 -11.57
N ALA A 170 -4.18 -14.91 -10.96
CA ALA A 170 -5.02 -15.79 -10.15
C ALA A 170 -5.61 -16.93 -11.00
N LYS A 171 -6.14 -16.61 -12.18
CA LYS A 171 -6.68 -17.62 -13.12
C LYS A 171 -5.63 -18.61 -13.55
N GLU A 172 -4.41 -18.16 -13.86
CA GLU A 172 -3.29 -19.03 -14.25
C GLU A 172 -2.85 -19.97 -13.13
N LEU A 173 -3.00 -19.56 -11.88
CA LEU A 173 -2.75 -20.38 -10.69
C LEU A 173 -3.94 -21.26 -10.29
N GLY A 174 -5.07 -21.17 -11.01
CA GLY A 174 -6.29 -21.88 -10.64
C GLY A 174 -6.93 -21.38 -9.35
N LEU A 175 -6.64 -20.14 -8.95
CA LEU A 175 -7.21 -19.50 -7.77
C LEU A 175 -8.51 -18.79 -8.15
N GLU A 176 -9.57 -19.06 -7.39
CA GLU A 176 -10.76 -18.20 -7.41
C GLU A 176 -10.46 -16.90 -6.67
N ALA A 177 -10.85 -15.77 -7.27
CA ALA A 177 -10.71 -14.45 -6.68
C ALA A 177 -11.96 -13.61 -6.91
N SER A 178 -12.37 -12.86 -5.89
CA SER A 178 -13.40 -11.84 -6.04
C SER A 178 -12.81 -10.61 -6.69
N VAL A 179 -13.37 -10.16 -7.82
CA VAL A 179 -12.88 -9.00 -8.58
C VAL A 179 -13.82 -7.81 -8.35
N GLY A 180 -13.27 -6.73 -7.84
CA GLY A 180 -14.02 -5.56 -7.38
C GLY A 180 -14.39 -5.65 -5.90
N GLY A 181 -14.78 -4.52 -5.36
CA GLY A 181 -15.22 -4.35 -3.99
C GLY A 181 -14.56 -3.18 -3.28
N VAL A 182 -15.26 -2.63 -2.30
CA VAL A 182 -14.83 -1.47 -1.52
C VAL A 182 -13.98 -1.93 -0.34
N TYR A 183 -12.72 -1.50 -0.33
CA TYR A 183 -11.86 -1.66 0.86
C TYR A 183 -12.17 -0.58 1.88
N GLY A 184 -12.57 -0.98 3.10
CA GLY A 184 -12.74 -0.08 4.23
C GLY A 184 -11.48 0.00 5.09
N HIS A 185 -10.96 1.21 5.28
CA HIS A 185 -9.91 1.44 6.27
C HIS A 185 -10.50 1.78 7.63
N VAL A 186 -10.02 1.09 8.66
CA VAL A 186 -10.39 1.33 10.06
C VAL A 186 -9.15 1.48 10.91
N ASN A 187 -9.21 2.35 11.92
CA ASN A 187 -8.13 2.50 12.87
C ASN A 187 -8.04 1.27 13.79
N GLY A 188 -6.80 0.80 14.04
CA GLY A 188 -6.50 -0.27 14.99
C GLY A 188 -5.90 0.27 16.30
N PRO A 189 -5.38 -0.63 17.17
CA PRO A 189 -5.21 -2.07 16.94
C PRO A 189 -6.42 -2.93 17.37
N ARG A 190 -7.45 -2.39 18.02
CA ARG A 190 -8.65 -3.15 18.36
C ARG A 190 -9.51 -3.42 17.13
N PHE A 191 -10.27 -4.50 17.14
CA PHE A 191 -11.27 -4.77 16.12
C PHE A 191 -12.55 -3.96 16.39
N ASN A 192 -13.31 -3.73 15.33
CA ASN A 192 -14.54 -2.96 15.36
C ASN A 192 -15.69 -3.74 15.99
N THR A 193 -16.64 -3.01 16.58
CA THR A 193 -17.92 -3.54 17.04
C THR A 193 -18.92 -3.63 15.89
N ASP A 194 -20.02 -4.37 16.07
CA ASP A 194 -21.12 -4.42 15.08
C ASP A 194 -21.69 -3.00 14.79
N ALA A 195 -21.81 -2.17 15.82
CA ALA A 195 -22.32 -0.80 15.65
C ALA A 195 -21.41 0.07 14.76
N GLU A 196 -20.09 -0.17 14.75
CA GLU A 196 -19.12 0.52 13.89
C GLU A 196 -19.10 -0.07 12.48
N ILE A 197 -19.32 -1.38 12.33
CA ILE A 197 -19.35 -2.07 11.02
C ILE A 197 -20.65 -1.82 10.25
N ARG A 198 -21.79 -1.69 10.93
CA ARG A 198 -23.09 -1.54 10.31
C ARG A 198 -23.19 -0.36 9.34
N PRO A 199 -22.74 0.86 9.67
CA PRO A 199 -22.69 1.98 8.71
C PRO A 199 -21.81 1.68 7.49
N MET A 200 -20.67 1.02 7.68
CA MET A 200 -19.77 0.66 6.58
C MET A 200 -20.43 -0.33 5.62
N ARG A 201 -21.16 -1.32 6.14
CA ARG A 201 -21.96 -2.24 5.31
C ARG A 201 -23.03 -1.49 4.51
N THR A 202 -23.71 -0.53 5.12
CA THR A 202 -24.69 0.32 4.44
C THR A 202 -24.05 1.18 3.35
N ALA A 203 -22.80 1.59 3.53
CA ALA A 203 -22.00 2.32 2.54
C ALA A 203 -21.42 1.42 1.44
N GLY A 204 -21.69 0.10 1.45
CA GLY A 204 -21.22 -0.84 0.43
C GLY A 204 -19.78 -1.37 0.64
N VAL A 205 -19.19 -1.17 1.83
CA VAL A 205 -17.86 -1.72 2.14
C VAL A 205 -17.91 -3.24 2.09
N SER A 206 -17.01 -3.84 1.33
CA SER A 206 -16.90 -5.30 1.16
C SER A 206 -16.08 -5.95 2.24
N ALA A 207 -14.96 -5.34 2.62
CA ALA A 207 -14.09 -5.85 3.69
C ALA A 207 -13.28 -4.72 4.32
N VAL A 208 -12.81 -4.94 5.55
CA VAL A 208 -12.04 -3.95 6.32
C VAL A 208 -10.69 -4.48 6.76
N SER A 209 -9.69 -3.60 6.81
CA SER A 209 -8.47 -3.80 7.60
C SER A 209 -7.89 -2.47 8.07
N GLN A 210 -6.73 -2.52 8.76
CA GLN A 210 -6.24 -1.40 9.58
C GLN A 210 -5.01 -0.71 8.97
N THR A 211 -4.70 -0.93 7.67
CA THR A 211 -3.38 -0.51 7.17
C THR A 211 -3.36 0.14 5.79
N CYS A 212 -4.18 -0.28 4.83
CA CYS A 212 -3.94 0.04 3.42
C CYS A 212 -4.58 1.35 2.92
N GLY A 213 -5.49 1.98 3.69
CA GLY A 213 -6.06 3.28 3.33
C GLY A 213 -4.99 4.36 3.16
N PRO A 214 -4.09 4.57 4.16
CA PRO A 214 -2.99 5.50 4.01
C PRO A 214 -2.05 5.18 2.84
N GLU A 215 -1.78 3.90 2.57
CA GLU A 215 -0.92 3.51 1.45
C GLU A 215 -1.51 3.90 0.10
N ALA A 216 -2.81 3.66 -0.11
CA ALA A 216 -3.50 4.01 -1.35
C ALA A 216 -3.46 5.52 -1.61
N VAL A 217 -3.73 6.35 -0.58
CA VAL A 217 -3.67 7.81 -0.70
C VAL A 217 -2.25 8.29 -1.01
N LEU A 218 -1.25 7.84 -0.25
CA LEU A 218 0.14 8.27 -0.43
C LEU A 218 0.74 7.80 -1.76
N ALA A 219 0.37 6.60 -2.23
CA ALA A 219 0.74 6.13 -3.56
C ALA A 219 0.12 6.99 -4.66
N GLY A 220 -1.18 7.32 -4.55
CA GLY A 220 -1.87 8.21 -5.48
C GLY A 220 -1.26 9.60 -5.54
N GLU A 221 -0.93 10.23 -4.40
CA GLU A 221 -0.23 11.53 -4.36
C GLU A 221 1.18 11.47 -4.98
N SER A 222 1.78 10.29 -4.98
CA SER A 222 3.06 10.02 -5.63
C SER A 222 2.94 9.68 -7.12
N GLU A 223 1.70 9.61 -7.65
CA GLU A 223 1.37 9.14 -9.00
C GLU A 223 1.99 7.76 -9.27
N LEU A 224 1.98 6.90 -8.24
CA LEU A 224 2.54 5.56 -8.25
C LEU A 224 1.41 4.53 -8.34
N PRO A 225 1.31 3.75 -9.43
CA PRO A 225 0.29 2.71 -9.55
C PRO A 225 0.28 1.78 -8.34
N TYR A 226 -0.89 1.63 -7.73
CA TYR A 226 -1.07 0.84 -6.51
C TYR A 226 -2.24 -0.11 -6.65
N ALA A 227 -2.03 -1.40 -6.37
CA ALA A 227 -3.08 -2.40 -6.31
C ALA A 227 -3.12 -3.06 -4.93
N LEU A 228 -4.33 -3.38 -4.46
CA LEU A 228 -4.55 -4.00 -3.16
C LEU A 228 -5.23 -5.36 -3.31
N VAL A 229 -4.58 -6.38 -2.77
CA VAL A 229 -5.13 -7.73 -2.64
C VAL A 229 -5.48 -7.99 -1.18
N GLY A 230 -6.75 -8.15 -0.90
CA GLY A 230 -7.24 -8.62 0.39
C GLY A 230 -7.35 -10.14 0.46
N PHE A 231 -7.24 -10.67 1.68
CA PHE A 231 -7.50 -12.08 1.94
C PHE A 231 -8.46 -12.18 3.14
N PRO A 232 -9.76 -12.45 2.91
CA PRO A 232 -10.74 -12.55 3.96
C PRO A 232 -10.45 -13.73 4.90
N VAL A 233 -10.21 -13.42 6.17
CA VAL A 233 -9.84 -14.42 7.19
C VAL A 233 -10.91 -14.66 8.25
N ASN A 234 -11.89 -13.76 8.34
CA ASN A 234 -13.06 -13.87 9.20
C ASN A 234 -14.16 -12.96 8.69
N TYR A 235 -15.39 -13.21 9.11
CA TYR A 235 -16.45 -12.20 9.01
C TYR A 235 -16.36 -11.21 10.17
N THR A 236 -16.68 -9.95 9.89
CA THR A 236 -16.84 -8.93 10.93
C THR A 236 -18.12 -9.18 11.73
N PRO A 237 -18.25 -8.62 12.96
CA PRO A 237 -19.48 -8.71 13.72
C PRO A 237 -20.71 -8.29 12.90
N GLY A 238 -21.76 -9.13 12.92
CA GLY A 238 -22.98 -8.90 12.18
C GLY A 238 -22.97 -9.19 10.67
N ALA A 239 -21.83 -9.57 10.08
CA ALA A 239 -21.72 -9.96 8.67
C ALA A 239 -21.95 -11.47 8.47
N GLY A 240 -21.58 -12.28 9.44
CA GLY A 240 -21.69 -13.74 9.38
C GLY A 240 -21.18 -14.38 10.66
N ASP A 241 -20.93 -15.70 10.61
CA ASP A 241 -20.24 -16.39 11.69
C ASP A 241 -18.78 -15.92 11.74
N THR A 242 -18.39 -15.32 12.86
CA THR A 242 -17.02 -14.80 13.04
C THR A 242 -15.97 -15.92 13.16
N GLY A 243 -16.45 -17.17 13.29
CA GLY A 243 -15.60 -18.34 13.44
C GLY A 243 -14.88 -18.43 14.78
N THR A 244 -14.05 -19.45 14.91
CA THR A 244 -13.20 -19.67 16.09
C THR A 244 -11.80 -19.09 15.87
N LYS A 245 -11.01 -19.02 16.97
CA LYS A 245 -9.58 -18.69 16.84
C LYS A 245 -8.85 -19.66 15.91
N ALA A 246 -9.20 -20.94 15.93
CA ALA A 246 -8.58 -21.96 15.06
C ALA A 246 -8.90 -21.71 13.57
N ASP A 247 -10.12 -21.26 13.24
CA ASP A 247 -10.48 -20.89 11.88
C ASP A 247 -9.68 -19.69 11.41
N LEU A 248 -9.54 -18.66 12.24
CA LEU A 248 -8.72 -17.49 11.95
C LEU A 248 -7.25 -17.88 11.72
N ASP A 249 -6.66 -18.69 12.62
CA ASP A 249 -5.28 -19.15 12.52
C ASP A 249 -5.06 -19.95 11.23
N ARG A 250 -6.00 -20.82 10.85
CA ARG A 250 -5.98 -21.61 9.61
C ARG A 250 -6.03 -20.71 8.36
N LEU A 251 -6.92 -19.73 8.33
CA LEU A 251 -7.05 -18.80 7.18
C LEU A 251 -5.87 -17.84 7.07
N LEU A 252 -5.31 -17.40 8.20
CA LEU A 252 -4.05 -16.64 8.21
C LEU A 252 -2.87 -17.49 7.71
N ALA A 253 -2.81 -18.78 8.03
CA ALA A 253 -1.80 -19.67 7.48
C ALA A 253 -1.95 -19.81 5.96
N LEU A 254 -3.16 -20.03 5.48
CA LEU A 254 -3.47 -20.13 4.04
C LEU A 254 -3.09 -18.84 3.30
N SER A 255 -3.35 -17.66 3.88
CA SER A 255 -2.98 -16.39 3.26
C SER A 255 -1.48 -16.24 3.03
N LYS A 256 -0.65 -16.82 3.91
CA LYS A 256 0.82 -16.79 3.79
C LYS A 256 1.34 -17.71 2.66
N GLU A 257 0.54 -18.66 2.23
CA GLU A 257 0.85 -19.54 1.11
C GLU A 257 0.36 -18.94 -0.22
N VAL A 258 -0.89 -18.47 -0.24
CA VAL A 258 -1.57 -18.00 -1.45
C VAL A 258 -1.05 -16.64 -1.92
N LEU A 259 -0.96 -15.66 -1.01
CA LEU A 259 -0.64 -14.28 -1.41
C LEU A 259 0.76 -14.12 -2.02
N PRO A 260 1.84 -14.72 -1.47
CA PRO A 260 3.15 -14.62 -2.11
C PRO A 260 3.20 -15.25 -3.50
N GLN A 261 2.54 -16.40 -3.70
CA GLN A 261 2.48 -17.07 -5.00
C GLN A 261 1.75 -16.21 -6.03
N LEU A 262 0.62 -15.60 -5.64
CA LEU A 262 -0.13 -14.70 -6.50
C LEU A 262 0.69 -13.47 -6.89
N VAL A 263 1.36 -12.83 -5.91
CA VAL A 263 2.20 -11.65 -6.16
C VAL A 263 3.40 -12.01 -7.05
N LEU A 264 4.10 -13.11 -6.79
CA LEU A 264 5.21 -13.58 -7.62
C LEU A 264 4.76 -13.84 -9.07
N ARG A 265 3.62 -14.52 -9.26
CA ARG A 265 3.07 -14.78 -10.58
C ARG A 265 2.72 -13.49 -11.31
N THR A 266 2.14 -12.54 -10.57
CA THR A 266 1.79 -11.21 -11.09
C THR A 266 3.04 -10.46 -11.55
N ILE A 267 4.09 -10.40 -10.72
CA ILE A 267 5.34 -9.72 -11.07
C ILE A 267 5.96 -10.31 -12.33
N GLY A 268 6.00 -11.64 -12.45
CA GLY A 268 6.52 -12.31 -13.63
C GLY A 268 5.71 -12.12 -14.92
N GLY A 269 4.49 -11.58 -14.81
CA GLY A 269 3.60 -11.28 -15.93
C GLY A 269 3.41 -9.79 -16.21
N LEU A 270 4.09 -8.89 -15.49
CA LEU A 270 3.95 -7.43 -15.70
C LEU A 270 4.49 -7.02 -17.07
N GLU A 271 3.77 -6.13 -17.71
CA GLU A 271 4.09 -5.50 -18.98
C GLU A 271 4.25 -3.98 -18.77
N GLU A 272 4.85 -3.28 -19.73
CA GLU A 272 5.14 -1.84 -19.61
C GLU A 272 3.89 -1.01 -19.34
N GLU A 273 2.76 -1.38 -19.89
CA GLU A 273 1.49 -0.69 -19.68
C GLU A 273 0.93 -0.80 -18.25
N ASP A 274 1.35 -1.84 -17.49
CA ASP A 274 0.91 -2.04 -16.10
C ASP A 274 1.49 -0.99 -15.15
N PHE A 275 2.55 -0.30 -15.57
CA PHE A 275 3.21 0.75 -14.81
C PHE A 275 2.62 2.16 -15.04
N ALA A 276 1.55 2.28 -15.81
CA ALA A 276 0.94 3.57 -16.07
C ALA A 276 0.04 4.03 -14.91
N PHE A 277 0.24 5.28 -14.47
CA PHE A 277 -0.69 5.97 -13.57
C PHE A 277 -1.68 6.78 -14.44
N ASP A 278 -2.76 6.17 -14.87
CA ASP A 278 -3.76 6.73 -15.80
C ASP A 278 -5.20 6.66 -15.25
N TYR A 279 -5.34 6.56 -13.93
CA TYR A 279 -6.63 6.44 -13.23
C TYR A 279 -6.84 7.54 -12.18
N GLY A 280 -6.31 8.72 -12.48
CA GLY A 280 -6.36 9.92 -11.67
C GLY A 280 -5.17 10.83 -11.96
N TYR A 281 -5.04 11.91 -11.21
CA TYR A 281 -3.92 12.84 -11.32
C TYR A 281 -3.78 13.67 -10.05
N VAL A 282 -2.62 14.28 -9.86
CA VAL A 282 -2.41 15.31 -8.85
C VAL A 282 -2.61 16.68 -9.50
N TYR A 283 -3.66 17.38 -9.11
CA TYR A 283 -3.83 18.79 -9.45
C TYR A 283 -2.82 19.61 -8.64
N ARG A 284 -1.72 19.96 -9.30
CA ARG A 284 -0.64 20.72 -8.66
C ARG A 284 -1.02 22.19 -8.53
N VAL A 285 -0.81 22.74 -7.33
CA VAL A 285 -1.04 24.17 -7.09
C VAL A 285 0.19 24.94 -7.53
N GLU A 286 0.09 25.61 -8.68
CA GLU A 286 1.16 26.49 -9.17
C GLU A 286 1.49 27.56 -8.13
N GLY A 287 2.76 27.67 -7.80
CA GLY A 287 3.23 28.66 -6.84
C GLY A 287 3.29 30.04 -7.49
N GLY A 288 2.44 30.96 -7.03
CA GLY A 288 2.67 32.36 -7.21
C GLY A 288 1.49 33.14 -7.80
N ILE A 289 0.72 33.71 -6.92
CA ILE A 289 0.24 35.09 -7.12
C ILE A 289 1.17 35.98 -6.32
#